data_9c70536009af1d5897de822b2fec0e00
#
_entry.id   9c70536009af1d5897de822b2fec0e00
#
_cell.length_a   1.000
_cell.length_b   1.000
_cell.length_c   1.000
_cell.angle_alpha   90.00
_cell.angle_beta   90.00
_cell.angle_gamma   90.00
#
_symmetry.space_group_name_H-M   'P 1'
#
loop_
_entity.id
_entity.type
_entity.pdbx_description
1 polymer ?
#
loop_
_entity_poly.entity_id
_entity_poly.type
_entity_poly.pdbx_seq_one_letter_code
_entity_poly.pdbx_strand_id
1 'polypeptide(L)'
;IAGVMGGARQIECTINGLGERAGNTALEEVVMILQQHKDLGFFTNINPKLLNPISREVSEIMRMMVQPNKAIVGANAFSHSSGIHQDGFLKEAQTYEIINPAEVGAEDSKIVLTARSGRSALAHRLHKMGYQYTRNQVDELYPKFLAIADKKKEVLEADLKEMAEAYN
;
A
#
# COMPACT_ATOMS: atom_id res chain seq x y z
N ILE A 1 14.88 -3.54 -18.06
CA ILE A 1 14.70 -4.90 -18.60
C ILE A 1 15.16 -4.97 -20.05
N ALA A 2 14.76 -4.08 -20.95
CA ALA A 2 15.19 -4.12 -22.36
C ALA A 2 16.72 -4.16 -22.53
N GLY A 3 17.47 -3.39 -21.74
CA GLY A 3 18.93 -3.42 -21.75
C GLY A 3 19.50 -4.77 -21.30
N VAL A 4 18.91 -5.40 -20.28
CA VAL A 4 19.31 -6.74 -19.81
C VAL A 4 19.01 -7.79 -20.87
N MET A 5 17.86 -7.74 -21.51
CA MET A 5 17.50 -8.60 -22.64
C MET A 5 18.43 -8.39 -23.83
N GLY A 6 18.92 -7.17 -24.04
CA GLY A 6 19.89 -6.81 -25.06
C GLY A 6 21.34 -7.17 -24.73
N GLY A 7 21.62 -7.78 -23.57
CA GLY A 7 22.94 -8.27 -23.18
C GLY A 7 23.64 -7.55 -22.03
N ALA A 8 23.06 -6.49 -21.45
CA ALA A 8 23.61 -5.86 -20.25
C ALA A 8 23.59 -6.83 -19.06
N ARG A 9 24.65 -6.81 -18.25
CA ARG A 9 24.79 -7.67 -17.05
C ARG A 9 25.02 -6.87 -15.78
N GLN A 10 25.14 -5.56 -15.91
CA GLN A 10 25.22 -4.61 -14.80
C GLN A 10 24.18 -3.52 -15.01
N ILE A 11 23.46 -3.17 -13.95
CA ILE A 11 22.50 -2.08 -13.92
C ILE A 11 22.95 -1.09 -12.85
N GLU A 12 23.23 0.13 -13.25
CA GLU A 12 23.46 1.23 -12.31
C GLU A 12 22.12 1.84 -11.92
N CYS A 13 21.84 1.87 -10.63
CA CYS A 13 20.59 2.34 -10.06
C CYS A 13 20.84 2.91 -8.65
N THR A 14 19.85 3.60 -8.11
CA THR A 14 19.96 4.24 -6.80
C THR A 14 18.72 3.95 -5.96
N ILE A 15 18.88 3.98 -4.63
CA ILE A 15 17.74 3.91 -3.70
C ILE A 15 16.80 5.07 -3.98
N ASN A 16 15.50 4.81 -4.07
CA ASN A 16 14.44 5.77 -4.40
C ASN A 16 14.59 6.44 -5.78
N GLY A 17 15.50 5.98 -6.62
CA GLY A 17 15.83 6.62 -7.89
C GLY A 17 16.53 7.95 -7.73
N LEU A 18 17.16 8.24 -6.59
CA LEU A 18 17.84 9.50 -6.33
C LEU A 18 18.95 9.78 -7.35
N GLY A 19 19.08 11.02 -7.77
CA GLY A 19 20.11 11.45 -8.71
C GLY A 19 19.90 12.84 -9.24
N GLU A 20 20.80 13.27 -10.12
CA GLU A 20 20.74 14.57 -10.75
C GLU A 20 19.43 14.73 -11.57
N ARG A 21 18.86 15.91 -11.60
CA ARG A 21 17.66 16.30 -12.36
C ARG A 21 16.45 15.42 -12.05
N ALA A 22 16.05 14.55 -12.99
CA ALA A 22 14.91 13.63 -12.85
C ALA A 22 15.25 12.34 -12.06
N GLY A 23 16.51 12.18 -11.66
CA GLY A 23 17.00 11.03 -10.92
C GLY A 23 17.52 9.90 -11.83
N ASN A 24 17.73 8.75 -11.20
CA ASN A 24 18.23 7.52 -11.81
C ASN A 24 17.16 6.43 -11.80
N THR A 25 17.48 5.27 -12.38
CA THR A 25 16.68 4.05 -12.22
C THR A 25 16.61 3.69 -10.74
N ALA A 26 15.40 3.38 -10.26
CA ALA A 26 15.18 3.01 -8.88
C ALA A 26 15.55 1.55 -8.61
N LEU A 27 16.42 1.32 -7.62
CA LEU A 27 16.90 -0.03 -7.24
C LEU A 27 15.73 -0.95 -6.88
N GLU A 28 14.78 -0.47 -6.08
CA GLU A 28 13.62 -1.23 -5.62
C GLU A 28 12.76 -1.75 -6.77
N GLU A 29 12.60 -0.96 -7.83
CA GLU A 29 11.83 -1.36 -9.01
C GLU A 29 12.57 -2.42 -9.81
N VAL A 30 13.89 -2.26 -10.00
CA VAL A 30 14.74 -3.26 -10.69
C VAL A 30 14.71 -4.59 -9.96
N VAL A 31 14.93 -4.57 -8.63
CA VAL A 31 14.93 -5.79 -7.81
C VAL A 31 13.61 -6.53 -7.91
N MET A 32 12.49 -5.81 -7.77
CA MET A 32 11.18 -6.46 -7.78
C MET A 32 10.76 -6.94 -9.17
N ILE A 33 11.14 -6.26 -10.24
CA ILE A 33 10.94 -6.77 -11.60
C ILE A 33 11.66 -8.12 -11.77
N LEU A 34 12.93 -8.24 -11.35
CA LEU A 34 13.67 -9.49 -11.45
C LEU A 34 13.10 -10.60 -10.56
N GLN A 35 12.54 -10.24 -9.40
CA GLN A 35 11.88 -11.19 -8.49
C GLN A 35 10.56 -11.73 -9.05
N GLN A 36 9.76 -10.87 -9.68
CA GLN A 36 8.46 -11.25 -10.22
C GLN A 36 8.55 -11.96 -11.57
N HIS A 37 9.55 -11.63 -12.39
CA HIS A 37 9.74 -12.19 -13.73
C HIS A 37 10.89 -13.20 -13.79
N LYS A 38 10.80 -14.25 -12.99
CA LYS A 38 11.78 -15.35 -12.96
C LYS A 38 11.89 -16.10 -14.29
N ASP A 39 10.84 -16.06 -15.09
CA ASP A 39 10.76 -16.61 -16.45
C ASP A 39 11.77 -15.97 -17.41
N LEU A 40 12.24 -14.75 -17.13
CA LEU A 40 13.30 -14.08 -17.91
C LEU A 40 14.69 -14.69 -17.71
N GLY A 41 14.89 -15.56 -16.72
CA GLY A 41 16.17 -16.22 -16.44
C GLY A 41 17.24 -15.31 -15.81
N PHE A 42 16.85 -14.12 -15.31
CA PHE A 42 17.73 -13.19 -14.59
C PHE A 42 17.34 -13.12 -13.12
N PHE A 43 18.35 -12.92 -12.27
CA PHE A 43 18.13 -12.82 -10.82
C PHE A 43 19.09 -11.83 -10.18
N THR A 44 18.80 -11.46 -8.96
CA THR A 44 19.67 -10.68 -8.07
C THR A 44 19.73 -11.31 -6.70
N ASN A 45 20.85 -11.14 -6.00
CA ASN A 45 21.04 -11.58 -4.61
C ASN A 45 20.67 -10.50 -3.58
N ILE A 46 20.13 -9.38 -4.02
CA ILE A 46 19.65 -8.32 -3.11
C ILE A 46 18.46 -8.85 -2.31
N ASN A 47 18.52 -8.65 -0.98
CA ASN A 47 17.42 -9.02 -0.09
C ASN A 47 16.26 -8.01 -0.24
N PRO A 48 15.13 -8.38 -0.83
CA PRO A 48 14.03 -7.44 -1.05
C PRO A 48 13.39 -6.95 0.25
N LYS A 49 13.47 -7.69 1.35
CA LYS A 49 12.92 -7.27 2.66
C LYS A 49 13.59 -6.01 3.22
N LEU A 50 14.71 -5.61 2.69
CA LEU A 50 15.39 -4.38 3.07
C LEU A 50 14.98 -3.15 2.24
N LEU A 51 14.20 -3.32 1.18
CA LEU A 51 13.86 -2.22 0.25
C LEU A 51 13.11 -1.08 0.96
N ASN A 52 12.03 -1.39 1.67
CA ASN A 52 11.27 -0.37 2.39
C ASN A 52 12.05 0.26 3.57
N PRO A 53 12.69 -0.51 4.47
CA PRO A 53 13.50 0.06 5.55
C PRO A 53 14.60 1.00 5.03
N ILE A 54 15.38 0.57 4.03
CA ILE A 54 16.47 1.37 3.48
C ILE A 54 15.92 2.60 2.72
N SER A 55 14.81 2.46 1.99
CA SER A 55 14.17 3.59 1.32
C SER A 55 13.78 4.69 2.31
N ARG A 56 13.22 4.34 3.47
CA ARG A 56 12.87 5.29 4.54
C ARG A 56 14.12 5.95 5.12
N GLU A 57 15.13 5.16 5.49
CA GLU A 57 16.38 5.66 6.05
C GLU A 57 17.08 6.65 5.11
N VAL A 58 17.21 6.30 3.83
CA VAL A 58 17.79 7.20 2.83
C VAL A 58 16.96 8.47 2.65
N SER A 59 15.63 8.36 2.65
CA SER A 59 14.72 9.52 2.56
C SER A 59 14.92 10.48 3.75
N GLU A 60 15.10 9.97 4.96
CA GLU A 60 15.36 10.77 6.17
C GLU A 60 16.73 11.44 6.12
N ILE A 61 17.78 10.69 5.81
CA ILE A 61 19.17 11.21 5.73
C ILE A 61 19.27 12.31 4.67
N MET A 62 18.69 12.07 3.50
CA MET A 62 18.72 13.01 2.36
C MET A 62 17.71 14.15 2.51
N ARG A 63 16.79 14.08 3.48
CA ARG A 63 15.65 15.00 3.64
C ARG A 63 14.83 15.15 2.35
N MET A 64 14.73 14.09 1.59
CA MET A 64 13.95 13.99 0.36
C MET A 64 12.84 12.96 0.53
N MET A 65 11.62 13.43 0.66
CA MET A 65 10.46 12.55 0.84
C MET A 65 10.21 11.69 -0.39
N VAL A 66 9.97 10.41 -0.18
CA VAL A 66 9.49 9.50 -1.21
C VAL A 66 8.08 9.91 -1.63
N GLN A 67 7.82 9.99 -2.92
CA GLN A 67 6.47 10.28 -3.43
C GLN A 67 5.50 9.19 -2.94
N PRO A 68 4.30 9.56 -2.43
CA PRO A 68 3.35 8.59 -1.90
C PRO A 68 2.95 7.49 -2.89
N ASN A 69 2.91 7.81 -4.18
CA ASN A 69 2.57 6.88 -5.27
C ASN A 69 3.78 6.18 -5.92
N LYS A 70 4.98 6.32 -5.33
CA LYS A 70 6.16 5.60 -5.82
C LYS A 70 5.94 4.09 -5.74
N ALA A 71 6.30 3.39 -6.80
CA ALA A 71 6.21 1.92 -6.81
C ALA A 71 7.06 1.31 -5.66
N ILE A 72 6.60 0.23 -5.10
CA ILE A 72 7.26 -0.61 -4.06
C ILE A 72 7.40 0.09 -2.70
N VAL A 73 7.85 1.34 -2.63
CA VAL A 73 8.25 2.00 -1.38
C VAL A 73 7.41 3.23 -1.02
N GLY A 74 6.53 3.66 -1.90
CA GLY A 74 5.63 4.79 -1.62
C GLY A 74 4.55 4.42 -0.59
N ALA A 75 4.12 5.39 0.20
CA ALA A 75 3.12 5.18 1.26
C ALA A 75 1.79 4.61 0.75
N ASN A 76 1.46 4.80 -0.53
CA ASN A 76 0.24 4.28 -1.15
C ASN A 76 0.44 2.93 -1.85
N ALA A 77 1.68 2.41 -1.93
CA ALA A 77 2.00 1.20 -2.70
C ALA A 77 1.14 -0.01 -2.28
N PHE A 78 0.80 -0.10 -0.98
CA PHE A 78 -0.01 -1.17 -0.39
C PHE A 78 -1.25 -0.61 0.32
N SER A 79 -1.88 0.43 -0.26
CA SER A 79 -3.06 1.07 0.33
C SER A 79 -4.26 0.96 -0.60
N HIS A 80 -5.38 0.44 -0.09
CA HIS A 80 -6.63 0.29 -0.81
C HIS A 80 -7.67 1.30 -0.32
N SER A 81 -8.11 2.21 -1.20
CA SER A 81 -9.11 3.24 -0.88
C SER A 81 -10.42 3.11 -1.67
N SER A 82 -10.42 2.36 -2.77
CA SER A 82 -11.63 2.11 -3.58
C SER A 82 -12.45 0.96 -3.00
N GLY A 83 -13.76 1.12 -2.88
CA GLY A 83 -14.66 0.09 -2.34
C GLY A 83 -14.58 -1.25 -3.06
N ILE A 84 -14.45 -1.25 -4.40
CA ILE A 84 -14.29 -2.48 -5.20
C ILE A 84 -12.95 -3.16 -4.86
N HIS A 85 -11.86 -2.41 -4.78
CA HIS A 85 -10.55 -2.96 -4.43
C HIS A 85 -10.53 -3.47 -2.98
N GLN A 86 -11.15 -2.75 -2.05
CA GLN A 86 -11.26 -3.17 -0.64
C GLN A 86 -12.05 -4.47 -0.49
N ASP A 87 -13.20 -4.60 -1.18
CA ASP A 87 -14.01 -5.83 -1.14
C ASP A 87 -13.27 -7.01 -1.78
N GLY A 88 -12.59 -6.78 -2.90
CA GLY A 88 -11.78 -7.80 -3.58
C GLY A 88 -10.58 -8.23 -2.74
N PHE A 89 -9.85 -7.29 -2.14
CA PHE A 89 -8.73 -7.56 -1.24
C PHE A 89 -9.16 -8.37 -0.01
N LEU A 90 -10.33 -8.06 0.58
CA LEU A 90 -10.87 -8.81 1.73
C LEU A 90 -11.27 -10.24 1.38
N LYS A 91 -11.61 -10.52 0.11
CA LYS A 91 -11.97 -11.86 -0.37
C LYS A 91 -10.75 -12.65 -0.81
N GLU A 92 -9.85 -12.04 -1.56
CA GLU A 92 -8.67 -12.66 -2.14
C GLU A 92 -7.57 -11.61 -2.37
N ALA A 93 -6.66 -11.46 -1.41
CA ALA A 93 -5.61 -10.44 -1.44
C ALA A 93 -4.72 -10.54 -2.68
N GLN A 94 -4.38 -11.75 -3.14
CA GLN A 94 -3.50 -11.99 -4.28
C GLN A 94 -4.07 -11.45 -5.62
N THR A 95 -5.39 -11.28 -5.72
CA THR A 95 -6.03 -10.71 -6.92
C THR A 95 -5.64 -9.24 -7.13
N TYR A 96 -5.33 -8.53 -6.04
CA TYR A 96 -5.04 -7.09 -6.07
C TYR A 96 -3.60 -6.76 -5.67
N GLU A 97 -2.88 -7.71 -5.11
CA GLU A 97 -1.49 -7.55 -4.66
C GLU A 97 -0.62 -8.67 -5.24
N ILE A 98 0.06 -8.37 -6.34
CA ILE A 98 1.06 -9.28 -6.94
C ILE A 98 2.28 -9.41 -6.02
N ILE A 99 2.61 -8.33 -5.28
CA ILE A 99 3.73 -8.27 -4.34
C ILE A 99 3.16 -8.22 -2.93
N ASN A 100 3.53 -9.20 -2.10
CA ASN A 100 3.18 -9.16 -0.68
C ASN A 100 4.03 -8.09 0.04
N PRO A 101 3.45 -7.17 0.82
CA PRO A 101 4.18 -6.14 1.58
C PRO A 101 5.36 -6.69 2.39
N ALA A 102 5.19 -7.83 3.04
CA ALA A 102 6.25 -8.47 3.83
C ALA A 102 7.46 -8.90 3.00
N GLU A 103 7.29 -9.15 1.69
CA GLU A 103 8.41 -9.49 0.80
C GLU A 103 9.37 -8.32 0.59
N VAL A 104 8.89 -7.11 0.71
CA VAL A 104 9.66 -5.88 0.53
C VAL A 104 9.93 -5.13 1.84
N GLY A 105 9.62 -5.75 2.99
CA GLY A 105 9.78 -5.16 4.31
C GLY A 105 8.84 -3.97 4.58
N ALA A 106 7.72 -3.91 3.88
CA ALA A 106 6.66 -2.95 4.16
C ALA A 106 5.76 -3.46 5.29
N GLU A 107 5.03 -2.55 5.92
CA GLU A 107 3.94 -2.90 6.81
C GLU A 107 2.81 -3.58 6.03
N ASP A 108 1.92 -4.28 6.74
CA ASP A 108 0.73 -4.89 6.13
C ASP A 108 -0.08 -3.87 5.33
N SER A 109 -0.76 -4.38 4.31
CA SER A 109 -1.65 -3.58 3.47
C SER A 109 -2.71 -2.86 4.29
N LYS A 110 -2.93 -1.58 4.00
CA LYS A 110 -3.85 -0.73 4.74
C LYS A 110 -5.13 -0.50 3.93
N ILE A 111 -6.27 -0.78 4.55
CA ILE A 111 -7.57 -0.32 4.05
C ILE A 111 -7.77 1.11 4.56
N VAL A 112 -7.64 2.08 3.66
CA VAL A 112 -7.88 3.49 3.95
C VAL A 112 -9.35 3.80 3.72
N LEU A 113 -10.06 4.17 4.80
CA LEU A 113 -11.47 4.49 4.74
C LEU A 113 -11.71 5.92 4.22
N THR A 114 -12.47 6.03 3.15
CA THR A 114 -12.82 7.28 2.46
C THR A 114 -14.30 7.27 2.07
N ALA A 115 -14.81 8.35 1.52
CA ALA A 115 -16.18 8.41 0.97
C ALA A 115 -16.45 7.35 -0.13
N ARG A 116 -15.40 6.72 -0.68
CA ARG A 116 -15.50 5.64 -1.68
C ARG A 116 -15.46 4.24 -1.08
N SER A 117 -15.26 4.11 0.23
CA SER A 117 -15.24 2.82 0.91
C SER A 117 -16.64 2.25 1.06
N GLY A 118 -16.77 0.96 0.83
CA GLY A 118 -18.04 0.23 0.97
C GLY A 118 -18.28 -0.27 2.40
N ARG A 119 -19.47 -0.86 2.60
CA ARG A 119 -19.90 -1.47 3.87
C ARG A 119 -18.96 -2.56 4.37
N SER A 120 -18.42 -3.37 3.44
CA SER A 120 -17.46 -4.45 3.79
C SER A 120 -16.19 -3.89 4.44
N ALA A 121 -15.66 -2.79 3.92
CA ALA A 121 -14.48 -2.15 4.48
C ALA A 121 -14.77 -1.51 5.85
N LEU A 122 -15.93 -0.85 6.01
CA LEU A 122 -16.37 -0.32 7.28
C LEU A 122 -16.52 -1.43 8.33
N ALA A 123 -17.25 -2.50 8.00
CA ALA A 123 -17.46 -3.65 8.88
C ALA A 123 -16.13 -4.29 9.30
N HIS A 124 -15.21 -4.49 8.35
CA HIS A 124 -13.88 -5.04 8.62
C HIS A 124 -13.07 -4.17 9.59
N ARG A 125 -13.06 -2.84 9.40
CA ARG A 125 -12.32 -1.92 10.28
C ARG A 125 -12.94 -1.90 11.68
N LEU A 126 -14.27 -1.83 11.80
CA LEU A 126 -14.96 -1.88 13.09
C LEU A 126 -14.67 -3.20 13.81
N HIS A 127 -14.69 -4.32 13.10
CA HIS A 127 -14.34 -5.63 13.66
C HIS A 127 -12.88 -5.66 14.18
N LYS A 128 -11.93 -5.12 13.43
CA LYS A 128 -10.53 -4.98 13.89
C LYS A 128 -10.39 -4.12 15.15
N MET A 129 -11.27 -3.14 15.34
CA MET A 129 -11.32 -2.30 16.54
C MET A 129 -12.07 -2.96 17.71
N GLY A 130 -12.57 -4.21 17.54
CA GLY A 130 -13.25 -4.97 18.57
C GLY A 130 -14.79 -4.83 18.59
N TYR A 131 -15.36 -4.04 17.66
CA TYR A 131 -16.81 -3.93 17.54
C TYR A 131 -17.39 -5.06 16.69
N GLN A 132 -18.39 -5.76 17.22
CA GLN A 132 -19.08 -6.84 16.50
C GLN A 132 -20.49 -6.37 16.13
N TYR A 133 -20.65 -5.87 14.92
CA TYR A 133 -21.93 -5.42 14.38
C TYR A 133 -22.48 -6.42 13.37
N THR A 134 -23.78 -6.66 13.43
CA THR A 134 -24.53 -7.39 12.41
C THR A 134 -24.57 -6.57 11.11
N ARG A 135 -24.93 -7.23 10.00
CA ARG A 135 -25.08 -6.55 8.71
C ARG A 135 -26.07 -5.37 8.78
N ASN A 136 -27.21 -5.55 9.46
CA ASN A 136 -28.21 -4.51 9.60
C ASN A 136 -27.66 -3.31 10.37
N GLN A 137 -26.92 -3.53 11.45
CA GLN A 137 -26.27 -2.45 12.21
C GLN A 137 -25.20 -1.70 11.40
N VAL A 138 -24.43 -2.42 10.56
CA VAL A 138 -23.51 -1.78 9.63
C VAL A 138 -24.27 -0.95 8.59
N ASP A 139 -25.42 -1.41 8.10
CA ASP A 139 -26.26 -0.66 7.17
C ASP A 139 -26.82 0.64 7.80
N GLU A 140 -27.11 0.64 9.09
CA GLU A 140 -27.54 1.83 9.85
C GLU A 140 -26.37 2.80 10.14
N LEU A 141 -25.18 2.26 10.41
CA LEU A 141 -23.97 3.06 10.65
C LEU A 141 -23.41 3.69 9.36
N TYR A 142 -23.62 3.05 8.21
CA TYR A 142 -23.00 3.46 6.96
C TYR A 142 -23.34 4.89 6.51
N PRO A 143 -24.58 5.40 6.62
CA PRO A 143 -24.86 6.81 6.33
C PRO A 143 -24.11 7.79 7.25
N LYS A 144 -23.94 7.45 8.54
CA LYS A 144 -23.17 8.26 9.49
C LYS A 144 -21.69 8.27 9.12
N PHE A 145 -21.14 7.12 8.73
CA PHE A 145 -19.79 7.00 8.21
C PHE A 145 -19.59 7.88 6.97
N LEU A 146 -20.51 7.86 5.99
CA LEU A 146 -20.41 8.69 4.80
C LEU A 146 -20.43 10.18 5.14
N ALA A 147 -21.26 10.61 6.09
CA ALA A 147 -21.32 12.01 6.53
C ALA A 147 -20.00 12.50 7.16
N ILE A 148 -19.23 11.61 7.78
CA ILE A 148 -17.87 11.90 8.26
C ILE A 148 -16.88 11.91 7.08
N ALA A 149 -16.95 10.90 6.22
CA ALA A 149 -16.03 10.69 5.12
C ALA A 149 -16.12 11.79 4.04
N ASP A 150 -17.28 12.39 3.84
CA ASP A 150 -17.47 13.52 2.91
C ASP A 150 -16.77 14.80 3.36
N LYS A 151 -16.48 14.92 4.66
CA LYS A 151 -15.80 16.09 5.24
C LYS A 151 -14.29 15.90 5.41
N LYS A 152 -13.80 14.68 5.23
CA LYS A 152 -12.40 14.29 5.49
C LYS A 152 -11.82 13.51 4.31
N LYS A 153 -10.54 13.69 4.06
CA LYS A 153 -9.82 12.90 3.05
C LYS A 153 -9.74 11.41 3.44
N GLU A 154 -9.66 11.13 4.74
CA GLU A 154 -9.57 9.81 5.34
C GLU A 154 -10.31 9.79 6.66
N VAL A 155 -11.04 8.71 6.94
CA VAL A 155 -11.72 8.49 8.23
C VAL A 155 -10.78 7.67 9.13
N LEU A 156 -10.40 8.27 10.24
CA LEU A 156 -9.48 7.69 11.21
C LEU A 156 -10.21 6.79 12.23
N GLU A 157 -9.45 5.98 12.97
CA GLU A 157 -10.01 5.12 14.02
C GLU A 157 -10.72 5.91 15.13
N ALA A 158 -10.23 7.12 15.45
CA ALA A 158 -10.89 8.00 16.43
C ALA A 158 -12.30 8.40 15.98
N ASP A 159 -12.49 8.70 14.69
CA ASP A 159 -13.80 9.03 14.12
C ASP A 159 -14.77 7.85 14.18
N LEU A 160 -14.26 6.65 13.88
CA LEU A 160 -15.05 5.42 13.94
C LEU A 160 -15.44 5.07 15.37
N LYS A 161 -14.54 5.29 16.33
CA LYS A 161 -14.79 5.07 17.74
C LYS A 161 -15.91 5.97 18.24
N GLU A 162 -15.82 7.27 17.96
CA GLU A 162 -16.86 8.23 18.31
C GLU A 162 -18.22 7.85 17.69
N MET A 163 -18.23 7.47 16.42
CA MET A 163 -19.42 7.02 15.70
C MET A 163 -20.02 5.75 16.33
N ALA A 164 -19.19 4.78 16.74
CA ALA A 164 -19.61 3.52 17.33
C ALA A 164 -20.14 3.72 18.77
N GLU A 165 -19.48 4.55 19.56
CA GLU A 165 -19.92 4.90 20.93
C GLU A 165 -21.26 5.65 20.93
N ALA A 166 -21.50 6.49 19.94
CA ALA A 166 -22.79 7.20 19.77
C ALA A 166 -23.92 6.31 19.22
N TYR A 167 -23.61 5.10 18.78
CA TYR A 167 -24.59 4.14 18.27
C TYR A 167 -25.07 3.16 19.35
N ASN A 168 -24.24 2.81 20.33
CA ASN A 168 -24.53 1.93 21.45
C ASN A 168 -25.28 2.68 22.57
#